data_31a9ed420535e887d157ca788dd6d202
#
_entry.id   31a9ed420535e887d157ca788dd6d202
#
_cell.length_a   1.000
_cell.length_b   1.000
_cell.length_c   1.000
_cell.angle_alpha   90.00
_cell.angle_beta   90.00
_cell.angle_gamma   90.00
#
_symmetry.space_group_name_H-M   'P 1'
#
loop_
_entity.id
_entity.type
_entity.pdbx_description
1 polymer ?
#
loop_
_entity_poly.entity_id
_entity_poly.type
_entity_poly.pdbx_seq_one_letter_code
_entity_poly.pdbx_strand_id
1 'polypeptide(L)'
;MRRKAPPPARRAERLPSAHGGMSRLAYARAKSAGLALDPLIREAGLTGQQLDDPHASIAARDQVKFLNLAATALQDDLLGFHLAQMPDLRAIGLLYYLLASSETLLEGLQRIARYSTIVNEGIIQTCTHGTELCMSFRFQGISRHLDRHQIECWAAGLLRLCRELTGLRLAPSRVRMVHQRGDDQRAELGRFFGKNLEFGAPVDDVAFPLRAAEARILSADPYLNKLLLAYCEDALSHRKRAGTFRASVENAIAPLLPHGKANVEAVARQLAMSPRTLARRLREEGTSFSDVLEGLRNDLAARYLGEREFGIAQIAWLLGYQETSTFSRACKRWTGKAPRDIRVARRTLKKGARQGASSTPV
;
A
#
# COMPACT_ATOMS: atom_id res chain seq x y z
N MET A 1 52.96 0.49 15.34
CA MET A 1 51.79 -0.01 14.58
C MET A 1 50.52 0.30 15.36
N ARG A 2 49.78 1.36 15.00
CA ARG A 2 48.48 1.68 15.65
C ARG A 2 47.41 0.83 14.98
N ARG A 3 46.77 -0.07 15.73
CA ARG A 3 45.58 -0.82 15.26
C ARG A 3 44.44 0.17 14.98
N LYS A 4 44.00 0.22 13.73
CA LYS A 4 42.76 0.94 13.35
C LYS A 4 41.59 0.35 14.12
N ALA A 5 40.87 1.20 14.86
CA ALA A 5 39.61 0.82 15.48
C ALA A 5 38.63 0.29 14.43
N PRO A 6 37.85 -0.76 14.74
CA PRO A 6 36.84 -1.25 13.84
C PRO A 6 35.81 -0.16 13.55
N PRO A 7 35.25 -0.10 12.33
CA PRO A 7 34.21 0.87 11.99
C PRO A 7 33.01 0.69 12.92
N PRO A 8 32.31 1.77 13.30
CA PRO A 8 31.16 1.67 14.17
C PRO A 8 30.12 0.74 13.54
N ALA A 9 29.60 -0.19 14.35
CA ALA A 9 28.53 -1.12 13.93
C ALA A 9 27.40 -0.32 13.26
N ARG A 10 27.05 -0.66 12.02
CA ARG A 10 25.93 -0.07 11.29
C ARG A 10 24.70 -0.17 12.18
N ARG A 11 24.13 0.96 12.60
CA ARG A 11 22.82 1.00 13.24
C ARG A 11 21.83 0.36 12.27
N ALA A 12 21.28 -0.80 12.63
CA ALA A 12 20.21 -1.41 11.87
C ALA A 12 19.09 -0.37 11.72
N GLU A 13 18.76 -0.01 10.47
CA GLU A 13 17.65 0.91 10.20
C GLU A 13 16.37 0.28 10.74
N ARG A 14 15.71 0.99 11.64
CA ARG A 14 14.44 0.54 12.20
C ARG A 14 13.39 0.55 11.11
N LEU A 15 12.81 -0.61 10.81
CA LEU A 15 11.71 -0.73 9.86
C LEU A 15 10.49 0.06 10.36
N PRO A 16 9.72 0.70 9.43
CA PRO A 16 8.47 1.36 9.78
C PRO A 16 7.51 0.39 10.45
N SER A 17 6.87 0.84 11.50
CA SER A 17 5.88 0.06 12.25
C SER A 17 4.43 0.46 11.90
N ALA A 18 3.49 -0.46 12.11
CA ALA A 18 2.06 -0.26 12.00
C ALA A 18 1.35 -0.88 13.21
N HIS A 19 0.18 -0.34 13.57
CA HIS A 19 -0.64 -0.90 14.65
C HIS A 19 -1.36 -2.20 14.29
N GLY A 20 -1.13 -2.77 13.10
CA GLY A 20 -1.64 -4.09 12.70
C GLY A 20 -3.16 -4.18 12.46
N GLY A 21 -3.90 -3.08 12.50
CA GLY A 21 -5.36 -3.10 12.36
C GLY A 21 -5.85 -3.82 11.09
N MET A 22 -5.25 -3.50 9.93
CA MET A 22 -5.61 -4.18 8.68
C MET A 22 -5.24 -5.67 8.69
N SER A 23 -4.11 -6.05 9.32
CA SER A 23 -3.74 -7.46 9.46
C SER A 23 -4.76 -8.21 10.31
N ARG A 24 -5.25 -7.60 11.40
CA ARG A 24 -6.29 -8.20 12.24
C ARG A 24 -7.62 -8.38 11.50
N LEU A 25 -8.02 -7.41 10.69
CA LEU A 25 -9.21 -7.52 9.84
C LEU A 25 -9.07 -8.66 8.82
N ALA A 26 -7.93 -8.72 8.13
CA ALA A 26 -7.64 -9.80 7.17
C ALA A 26 -7.56 -11.16 7.87
N TYR A 27 -6.97 -11.23 9.07
CA TYR A 27 -6.90 -12.43 9.89
C TYR A 27 -8.30 -12.92 10.28
N ALA A 28 -9.16 -12.04 10.79
CA ALA A 28 -10.53 -12.37 11.15
C ALA A 28 -11.33 -12.89 9.94
N ARG A 29 -11.18 -12.25 8.77
CA ARG A 29 -11.83 -12.69 7.53
C ARG A 29 -11.32 -14.05 7.05
N ALA A 30 -10.00 -14.29 7.10
CA ALA A 30 -9.41 -15.57 6.71
C ALA A 30 -9.79 -16.69 7.68
N LYS A 31 -9.89 -16.38 8.99
CA LYS A 31 -10.35 -17.29 10.03
C LYS A 31 -11.81 -17.69 9.82
N SER A 32 -12.69 -16.74 9.53
CA SER A 32 -14.10 -17.03 9.26
C SER A 32 -14.33 -17.80 7.95
N ALA A 33 -13.37 -17.74 7.01
CA ALA A 33 -13.37 -18.57 5.81
C ALA A 33 -12.78 -19.97 6.02
N GLY A 34 -12.39 -20.34 7.24
CA GLY A 34 -11.86 -21.68 7.58
C GLY A 34 -10.44 -21.95 7.06
N LEU A 35 -9.67 -20.92 6.76
CA LEU A 35 -8.30 -21.09 6.23
C LEU A 35 -7.31 -21.50 7.33
N ALA A 36 -6.31 -22.31 6.97
CA ALA A 36 -5.15 -22.59 7.83
C ALA A 36 -4.28 -21.33 7.94
N LEU A 37 -4.29 -20.69 9.10
CA LEU A 37 -3.67 -19.36 9.29
C LEU A 37 -2.19 -19.43 9.66
N ASP A 38 -1.74 -20.46 10.39
CA ASP A 38 -0.38 -20.57 10.87
C ASP A 38 0.71 -20.49 9.77
N PRO A 39 0.53 -21.13 8.59
CA PRO A 39 1.49 -20.97 7.50
C PRO A 39 1.57 -19.54 7.00
N LEU A 40 0.43 -18.85 6.84
CA LEU A 40 0.35 -17.48 6.34
C LEU A 40 1.00 -16.48 7.30
N ILE A 41 0.72 -16.65 8.60
CA ILE A 41 1.27 -15.81 9.67
C ILE A 41 2.79 -15.93 9.70
N ARG A 42 3.31 -17.16 9.74
CA ARG A 42 4.77 -17.44 9.74
C ARG A 42 5.45 -16.92 8.49
N GLU A 43 4.86 -17.14 7.33
CA GLU A 43 5.40 -16.65 6.05
C GLU A 43 5.44 -15.12 6.01
N ALA A 44 4.44 -14.45 6.59
CA ALA A 44 4.41 -12.99 6.69
C ALA A 44 5.46 -12.43 7.66
N GLY A 45 6.03 -13.25 8.54
CA GLY A 45 6.92 -12.79 9.62
C GLY A 45 6.16 -12.27 10.83
N LEU A 46 4.89 -12.67 10.99
CA LEU A 46 4.02 -12.30 12.12
C LEU A 46 3.90 -13.46 13.11
N THR A 47 3.34 -13.15 14.27
CA THR A 47 2.94 -14.13 15.30
C THR A 47 1.45 -14.02 15.60
N GLY A 48 0.81 -15.11 16.02
CA GLY A 48 -0.59 -15.09 16.44
C GLY A 48 -0.84 -14.07 17.56
N GLN A 49 0.06 -13.98 18.52
CA GLN A 49 -0.03 -13.01 19.62
C GLN A 49 -0.08 -11.55 19.12
N GLN A 50 0.70 -11.20 18.07
CA GLN A 50 0.64 -9.85 17.47
C GLN A 50 -0.69 -9.54 16.79
N LEU A 51 -1.38 -10.57 16.29
CA LEU A 51 -2.69 -10.42 15.65
C LEU A 51 -3.84 -10.41 16.66
N ASP A 52 -3.66 -11.08 17.80
CA ASP A 52 -4.66 -11.10 18.87
C ASP A 52 -4.58 -9.85 19.77
N ASP A 53 -3.40 -9.22 19.90
CA ASP A 53 -3.21 -8.01 20.71
C ASP A 53 -3.51 -6.72 19.91
N PRO A 54 -4.57 -5.96 20.27
CA PRO A 54 -4.90 -4.69 19.61
C PRO A 54 -3.80 -3.63 19.74
N HIS A 55 -2.93 -3.73 20.72
CA HIS A 55 -1.87 -2.75 20.99
C HIS A 55 -0.51 -3.17 20.39
N ALA A 56 -0.40 -4.39 19.87
CA ALA A 56 0.83 -4.85 19.25
C ALA A 56 1.20 -4.01 18.03
N SER A 57 2.49 -3.63 18.00
CA SER A 57 3.09 -3.00 16.82
C SER A 57 3.76 -4.07 15.97
N ILE A 58 3.52 -4.03 14.67
CA ILE A 58 4.10 -4.94 13.68
C ILE A 58 4.91 -4.13 12.66
N ALA A 59 5.85 -4.78 11.95
CA ALA A 59 6.52 -4.11 10.85
C ALA A 59 5.52 -3.86 9.71
N ALA A 60 5.48 -2.64 9.19
CA ALA A 60 4.51 -2.27 8.15
C ALA A 60 4.67 -3.12 6.86
N ARG A 61 5.89 -3.57 6.55
CA ARG A 61 6.15 -4.51 5.44
C ARG A 61 5.51 -5.89 5.68
N ASP A 62 5.51 -6.36 6.93
CA ASP A 62 4.97 -7.68 7.28
C ASP A 62 3.44 -7.63 7.25
N GLN A 63 2.82 -6.50 7.62
CA GLN A 63 1.41 -6.24 7.37
C GLN A 63 1.06 -6.32 5.88
N VAL A 64 1.81 -5.63 5.02
CA VAL A 64 1.60 -5.66 3.56
C VAL A 64 1.76 -7.08 3.02
N LYS A 65 2.79 -7.81 3.47
CA LYS A 65 3.02 -9.20 3.07
C LYS A 65 1.87 -10.09 3.49
N PHE A 66 1.38 -9.96 4.71
CA PHE A 66 0.24 -10.74 5.21
C PHE A 66 -1.04 -10.46 4.41
N LEU A 67 -1.33 -9.20 4.07
CA LEU A 67 -2.48 -8.85 3.23
C LEU A 67 -2.42 -9.55 1.85
N ASN A 68 -1.25 -9.59 1.21
CA ASN A 68 -1.09 -10.28 -0.07
C ASN A 68 -1.26 -11.80 0.05
N LEU A 69 -0.72 -12.42 1.10
CA LEU A 69 -0.88 -13.84 1.37
C LEU A 69 -2.35 -14.19 1.65
N ALA A 70 -3.01 -13.40 2.49
CA ALA A 70 -4.42 -13.57 2.80
C ALA A 70 -5.31 -13.40 1.55
N ALA A 71 -5.04 -12.39 0.71
CA ALA A 71 -5.75 -12.19 -0.55
C ALA A 71 -5.63 -13.39 -1.48
N THR A 72 -4.41 -13.95 -1.59
CA THR A 72 -4.16 -15.14 -2.40
C THR A 72 -4.89 -16.36 -1.86
N ALA A 73 -4.84 -16.59 -0.54
CA ALA A 73 -5.48 -17.73 0.11
C ALA A 73 -7.02 -17.65 0.06
N LEU A 74 -7.57 -16.44 0.21
CA LEU A 74 -9.01 -16.17 0.08
C LEU A 74 -9.48 -16.13 -1.38
N GLN A 75 -8.57 -16.14 -2.37
CA GLN A 75 -8.88 -15.89 -3.78
C GLN A 75 -9.62 -14.55 -3.99
N ASP A 76 -9.32 -13.57 -3.16
CA ASP A 76 -9.94 -12.25 -3.13
C ASP A 76 -8.92 -11.20 -3.61
N ASP A 77 -8.90 -10.91 -4.90
CA ASP A 77 -7.99 -9.93 -5.49
C ASP A 77 -8.29 -8.48 -5.07
N LEU A 78 -9.49 -8.23 -4.49
CA LEU A 78 -9.91 -6.94 -3.93
C LEU A 78 -9.98 -6.96 -2.39
N LEU A 79 -9.23 -7.84 -1.73
CA LEU A 79 -9.29 -7.99 -0.27
C LEU A 79 -9.21 -6.64 0.45
N GLY A 80 -8.32 -5.75 0.06
CA GLY A 80 -8.18 -4.43 0.70
C GLY A 80 -9.47 -3.61 0.63
N PHE A 81 -10.09 -3.56 -0.54
CA PHE A 81 -11.38 -2.91 -0.74
C PHE A 81 -12.49 -3.56 0.09
N HIS A 82 -12.56 -4.88 0.11
CA HIS A 82 -13.55 -5.61 0.88
C HIS A 82 -13.38 -5.47 2.39
N LEU A 83 -12.14 -5.37 2.89
CA LEU A 83 -11.88 -5.05 4.29
C LEU A 83 -12.44 -3.67 4.69
N ALA A 84 -12.37 -2.69 3.79
CA ALA A 84 -12.95 -1.37 4.02
C ALA A 84 -14.49 -1.38 4.04
N GLN A 85 -15.14 -2.44 3.55
CA GLN A 85 -16.60 -2.60 3.59
C GLN A 85 -17.10 -3.26 4.88
N MET A 86 -16.22 -3.65 5.80
CA MET A 86 -16.60 -4.27 7.08
C MET A 86 -17.49 -3.32 7.93
N PRO A 87 -18.43 -3.85 8.72
CA PRO A 87 -19.49 -3.03 9.34
C PRO A 87 -18.97 -1.93 10.26
N ASP A 88 -17.92 -2.19 11.04
CA ASP A 88 -17.45 -1.26 12.07
C ASP A 88 -16.16 -0.51 11.65
N LEU A 89 -16.31 0.76 11.25
CA LEU A 89 -15.19 1.63 10.94
C LEU A 89 -14.38 2.07 12.17
N ARG A 90 -14.92 1.92 13.39
CA ARG A 90 -14.19 2.22 14.63
C ARG A 90 -12.98 1.32 14.82
N ALA A 91 -12.95 0.16 14.17
CA ALA A 91 -11.79 -0.72 14.10
C ALA A 91 -10.53 -0.07 13.49
N ILE A 92 -10.66 1.05 12.75
CA ILE A 92 -9.55 1.88 12.29
C ILE A 92 -8.81 2.52 13.49
N GLY A 93 -9.49 2.66 14.64
CA GLY A 93 -8.91 3.15 15.87
C GLY A 93 -8.73 4.67 15.90
N LEU A 94 -7.55 5.14 16.35
CA LEU A 94 -7.27 6.56 16.63
C LEU A 94 -7.71 7.50 15.50
N LEU A 95 -7.44 7.16 14.24
CA LEU A 95 -7.78 8.03 13.10
C LEU A 95 -9.29 8.17 12.89
N TYR A 96 -10.07 7.13 13.21
CA TYR A 96 -11.53 7.23 13.24
C TYR A 96 -11.97 8.30 14.22
N TYR A 97 -11.53 8.20 15.49
CA TYR A 97 -11.97 9.11 16.56
C TYR A 97 -11.48 10.54 16.34
N LEU A 98 -10.30 10.74 15.76
CA LEU A 98 -9.82 12.07 15.37
C LEU A 98 -10.75 12.74 14.37
N LEU A 99 -11.18 12.02 13.33
CA LEU A 99 -12.12 12.55 12.34
C LEU A 99 -13.51 12.73 12.99
N ALA A 100 -14.03 11.70 13.65
CA ALA A 100 -15.37 11.68 14.20
C ALA A 100 -15.62 12.78 15.25
N SER A 101 -14.60 13.20 16.00
CA SER A 101 -14.68 14.26 16.99
C SER A 101 -14.40 15.67 16.44
N SER A 102 -13.99 15.81 15.18
CA SER A 102 -13.73 17.11 14.53
C SER A 102 -15.03 17.84 14.19
N GLU A 103 -14.99 19.17 14.05
CA GLU A 103 -16.18 19.95 13.71
C GLU A 103 -16.53 19.87 12.22
N THR A 104 -15.52 19.93 11.36
CA THR A 104 -15.68 19.90 9.91
C THR A 104 -14.86 18.79 9.27
N LEU A 105 -15.25 18.39 8.06
CA LEU A 105 -14.52 17.39 7.30
C LEU A 105 -13.08 17.83 7.01
N LEU A 106 -12.86 19.11 6.66
CA LEU A 106 -11.53 19.66 6.44
C LEU A 106 -10.63 19.48 7.65
N GLU A 107 -11.09 19.92 8.82
CA GLU A 107 -10.31 19.76 10.05
C GLU A 107 -9.96 18.31 10.35
N GLY A 108 -10.94 17.41 10.25
CA GLY A 108 -10.73 16.00 10.51
C GLY A 108 -9.73 15.38 9.55
N LEU A 109 -9.81 15.68 8.25
CA LEU A 109 -8.86 15.19 7.25
C LEU A 109 -7.45 15.76 7.44
N GLN A 110 -7.32 17.02 7.82
CA GLN A 110 -6.03 17.61 8.18
C GLN A 110 -5.41 16.92 9.40
N ARG A 111 -6.22 16.57 10.41
CA ARG A 111 -5.77 15.82 11.59
C ARG A 111 -5.36 14.40 11.23
N ILE A 112 -6.14 13.68 10.41
CA ILE A 112 -5.74 12.38 9.89
C ILE A 112 -4.39 12.49 9.15
N ALA A 113 -4.23 13.46 8.27
CA ALA A 113 -2.99 13.66 7.54
C ALA A 113 -1.80 13.88 8.48
N ARG A 114 -1.96 14.73 9.49
CA ARG A 114 -0.90 15.05 10.46
C ARG A 114 -0.49 13.86 11.32
N TYR A 115 -1.46 13.06 11.76
CA TYR A 115 -1.22 12.01 12.77
C TYR A 115 -1.23 10.58 12.21
N SER A 116 -1.40 10.40 10.91
CA SER A 116 -1.43 9.07 10.27
C SER A 116 -0.23 8.19 10.60
N THR A 117 0.96 8.80 10.73
CA THR A 117 2.19 8.08 11.06
C THR A 117 2.18 7.47 12.46
N ILE A 118 1.30 7.91 13.37
CA ILE A 118 1.10 7.27 14.67
C ILE A 118 0.52 5.86 14.50
N VAL A 119 -0.33 5.65 13.51
CA VAL A 119 -0.97 4.37 13.23
C VAL A 119 -0.14 3.52 12.27
N ASN A 120 0.50 4.14 11.30
CA ASN A 120 1.35 3.45 10.33
C ASN A 120 2.49 4.37 9.86
N GLU A 121 3.70 4.10 10.33
CA GLU A 121 4.91 4.86 9.98
C GLU A 121 5.29 4.73 8.50
N GLY A 122 4.83 3.68 7.83
CA GLY A 122 5.09 3.44 6.40
C GLY A 122 4.24 4.31 5.47
N ILE A 123 3.22 5.03 5.98
CA ILE A 123 2.33 5.85 5.17
C ILE A 123 2.33 7.28 5.68
N ILE A 124 2.66 8.22 4.79
CA ILE A 124 2.50 9.65 5.02
C ILE A 124 1.27 10.10 4.24
N GLN A 125 0.34 10.70 4.93
CA GLN A 125 -0.84 11.32 4.32
C GLN A 125 -0.66 12.83 4.31
N THR A 126 -1.17 13.49 3.27
CA THR A 126 -1.22 14.95 3.18
C THR A 126 -2.62 15.37 2.78
N CYS A 127 -3.11 16.41 3.44
CA CYS A 127 -4.38 17.04 3.11
C CYS A 127 -4.10 18.41 2.50
N THR A 128 -4.57 18.63 1.29
CA THR A 128 -4.48 19.93 0.62
C THR A 128 -5.88 20.50 0.39
N HIS A 129 -6.02 21.82 0.59
CA HIS A 129 -7.25 22.55 0.41
C HIS A 129 -6.96 23.74 -0.52
N GLY A 130 -7.35 23.60 -1.78
CA GLY A 130 -7.13 24.57 -2.84
C GLY A 130 -8.37 24.65 -3.73
N THR A 131 -8.31 24.21 -4.97
CA THR A 131 -9.45 24.06 -5.87
C THR A 131 -10.30 22.83 -5.54
N GLU A 132 -9.73 21.86 -4.83
CA GLU A 132 -10.37 20.66 -4.31
C GLU A 132 -9.86 20.38 -2.89
N LEU A 133 -10.63 19.63 -2.11
CA LEU A 133 -10.17 19.02 -0.87
C LEU A 133 -9.56 17.66 -1.21
N CYS A 134 -8.24 17.53 -1.11
CA CYS A 134 -7.52 16.35 -1.59
C CYS A 134 -6.71 15.69 -0.48
N MET A 135 -6.93 14.38 -0.28
CA MET A 135 -6.09 13.52 0.54
C MET A 135 -5.16 12.69 -0.35
N SER A 136 -3.85 12.90 -0.19
CA SER A 136 -2.83 12.14 -0.92
C SER A 136 -2.08 11.20 0.01
N PHE A 137 -1.67 10.06 -0.53
CA PHE A 137 -0.96 9.01 0.20
C PHE A 137 0.44 8.83 -0.38
N ARG A 138 1.44 8.78 0.50
CA ARG A 138 2.83 8.54 0.11
C ARG A 138 3.46 7.50 1.04
N PHE A 139 4.17 6.55 0.47
CA PHE A 139 4.85 5.51 1.22
C PHE A 139 6.27 5.90 1.56
N GLN A 140 6.70 5.47 2.75
CA GLN A 140 8.06 5.64 3.24
C GLN A 140 8.56 4.30 3.77
N GLY A 141 9.63 3.78 3.16
CA GLY A 141 10.26 2.54 3.59
C GLY A 141 9.46 1.26 3.32
N ILE A 142 8.41 1.35 2.49
CA ILE A 142 7.61 0.22 2.02
C ILE A 142 7.62 0.24 0.50
N SER A 143 7.80 -0.92 -0.11
CA SER A 143 7.77 -1.09 -1.57
C SER A 143 6.34 -1.03 -2.09
N ARG A 144 6.06 -0.01 -2.89
CA ARG A 144 4.73 0.36 -3.41
C ARG A 144 4.07 -0.73 -4.27
N HIS A 145 4.86 -1.52 -4.97
CA HIS A 145 4.35 -2.60 -5.83
C HIS A 145 3.68 -3.75 -5.08
N LEU A 146 3.86 -3.83 -3.75
CA LEU A 146 3.29 -4.90 -2.92
C LEU A 146 2.02 -4.47 -2.16
N ASP A 147 1.71 -3.17 -2.08
CA ASP A 147 0.78 -2.61 -1.11
C ASP A 147 -0.62 -2.27 -1.61
N ARG A 148 -1.02 -2.75 -2.78
CA ARG A 148 -2.32 -2.42 -3.41
C ARG A 148 -3.52 -2.61 -2.47
N HIS A 149 -3.54 -3.69 -1.70
CA HIS A 149 -4.63 -3.96 -0.77
C HIS A 149 -4.69 -2.93 0.36
N GLN A 150 -3.52 -2.46 0.81
CA GLN A 150 -3.45 -1.44 1.83
C GLN A 150 -3.98 -0.09 1.32
N ILE A 151 -3.62 0.32 0.09
CA ILE A 151 -4.10 1.57 -0.51
C ILE A 151 -5.60 1.51 -0.81
N GLU A 152 -6.09 0.44 -1.36
CA GLU A 152 -7.52 0.27 -1.63
C GLU A 152 -8.34 0.32 -0.34
N CYS A 153 -7.85 -0.33 0.73
CA CYS A 153 -8.47 -0.27 2.04
C CYS A 153 -8.48 1.17 2.59
N TRP A 154 -7.36 1.91 2.47
CA TRP A 154 -7.30 3.29 2.90
C TRP A 154 -8.21 4.21 2.10
N ALA A 155 -8.19 4.13 0.78
CA ALA A 155 -9.01 4.99 -0.08
C ALA A 155 -10.51 4.72 0.10
N ALA A 156 -10.91 3.45 0.12
CA ALA A 156 -12.30 3.07 0.30
C ALA A 156 -12.79 3.36 1.73
N GLY A 157 -11.96 3.07 2.73
CA GLY A 157 -12.26 3.39 4.13
C GLY A 157 -12.40 4.89 4.37
N LEU A 158 -11.51 5.70 3.78
CA LEU A 158 -11.59 7.16 3.86
C LEU A 158 -12.91 7.68 3.28
N LEU A 159 -13.27 7.28 2.05
CA LEU A 159 -14.51 7.73 1.41
C LEU A 159 -15.73 7.31 2.21
N ARG A 160 -15.75 6.07 2.69
CA ARG A 160 -16.84 5.55 3.51
C ARG A 160 -16.96 6.30 4.83
N LEU A 161 -15.83 6.55 5.48
CA LEU A 161 -15.77 7.30 6.74
C LEU A 161 -16.29 8.74 6.56
N CYS A 162 -15.89 9.42 5.48
CA CYS A 162 -16.41 10.74 5.15
C CYS A 162 -17.94 10.73 4.96
N ARG A 163 -18.47 9.71 4.25
CA ARG A 163 -19.92 9.57 4.05
C ARG A 163 -20.69 9.32 5.35
N GLU A 164 -20.18 8.40 6.18
CA GLU A 164 -20.82 8.00 7.43
C GLU A 164 -20.84 9.17 8.43
N LEU A 165 -19.70 9.83 8.63
CA LEU A 165 -19.58 10.88 9.63
C LEU A 165 -20.25 12.20 9.23
N THR A 166 -20.42 12.48 7.95
CA THR A 166 -21.15 13.67 7.48
C THR A 166 -22.62 13.40 7.19
N GLY A 167 -23.04 12.15 7.05
CA GLY A 167 -24.38 11.78 6.58
C GLY A 167 -24.64 12.14 5.10
N LEU A 168 -23.62 12.60 4.37
CA LEU A 168 -23.72 13.04 2.99
C LEU A 168 -23.35 11.93 2.01
N ARG A 169 -24.02 11.88 0.87
CA ARG A 169 -23.63 11.01 -0.28
C ARG A 169 -22.46 11.63 -1.04
N LEU A 170 -21.32 11.78 -0.37
CA LEU A 170 -20.13 12.36 -0.98
C LEU A 170 -19.67 11.51 -2.17
N ALA A 171 -19.52 12.17 -3.32
CA ALA A 171 -18.87 11.60 -4.48
C ALA A 171 -17.50 12.27 -4.62
N PRO A 172 -16.41 11.49 -4.73
CA PRO A 172 -15.11 12.07 -5.00
C PRO A 172 -15.10 12.71 -6.39
N SER A 173 -14.45 13.86 -6.52
CA SER A 173 -14.21 14.50 -7.83
C SER A 173 -13.13 13.75 -8.62
N ARG A 174 -12.22 13.04 -7.93
CA ARG A 174 -11.17 12.22 -8.51
C ARG A 174 -10.66 11.20 -7.49
N VAL A 175 -10.35 9.98 -7.98
CA VAL A 175 -9.59 8.98 -7.24
C VAL A 175 -8.47 8.46 -8.13
N ARG A 176 -7.23 8.52 -7.67
CA ARG A 176 -6.06 8.04 -8.40
C ARG A 176 -5.34 6.98 -7.59
N MET A 177 -4.91 5.93 -8.28
CA MET A 177 -4.13 4.83 -7.70
C MET A 177 -2.91 4.54 -8.58
N VAL A 178 -1.74 4.39 -7.96
CA VAL A 178 -0.48 4.12 -8.66
C VAL A 178 -0.46 2.71 -9.24
N HIS A 179 -1.05 1.74 -8.55
CA HIS A 179 -1.09 0.36 -9.04
C HIS A 179 -2.10 0.18 -10.18
N GLN A 180 -1.93 -0.92 -10.92
CA GLN A 180 -2.84 -1.30 -12.00
C GLN A 180 -3.88 -2.32 -11.52
N ARG A 181 -5.03 -2.33 -12.18
CA ARG A 181 -6.11 -3.31 -12.02
C ARG A 181 -6.61 -3.77 -13.39
N GLY A 182 -7.10 -4.99 -13.45
CA GLY A 182 -7.81 -5.50 -14.60
C GLY A 182 -9.24 -4.98 -14.69
N ASP A 183 -9.94 -5.28 -15.79
CA ASP A 183 -11.22 -4.67 -16.10
C ASP A 183 -12.33 -5.05 -15.10
N ASP A 184 -12.36 -6.29 -14.64
CA ASP A 184 -13.36 -6.75 -13.67
C ASP A 184 -13.23 -6.00 -12.33
N GLN A 185 -12.00 -5.86 -11.82
CA GLN A 185 -11.73 -5.14 -10.57
C GLN A 185 -11.97 -3.64 -10.76
N ARG A 186 -11.65 -3.07 -11.93
CA ARG A 186 -11.96 -1.67 -12.26
C ARG A 186 -13.46 -1.41 -12.24
N ALA A 187 -14.26 -2.34 -12.76
CA ALA A 187 -15.72 -2.20 -12.77
C ALA A 187 -16.30 -2.21 -11.35
N GLU A 188 -15.79 -3.07 -10.47
CA GLU A 188 -16.24 -3.13 -9.08
C GLU A 188 -15.85 -1.87 -8.30
N LEU A 189 -14.60 -1.47 -8.36
CA LEU A 189 -14.10 -0.26 -7.72
C LEU A 189 -14.77 1.00 -8.28
N GLY A 190 -15.03 1.04 -9.58
CA GLY A 190 -15.72 2.14 -10.25
C GLY A 190 -17.17 2.34 -9.77
N ARG A 191 -17.87 1.26 -9.43
CA ARG A 191 -19.22 1.35 -8.82
C ARG A 191 -19.20 2.04 -7.45
N PHE A 192 -18.12 1.89 -6.70
CA PHE A 192 -17.96 2.49 -5.38
C PHE A 192 -17.42 3.91 -5.42
N PHE A 193 -16.32 4.13 -6.18
CA PHE A 193 -15.62 5.41 -6.26
C PHE A 193 -16.22 6.38 -7.28
N GLY A 194 -16.94 5.87 -8.28
CA GLY A 194 -17.48 6.66 -9.38
C GLY A 194 -16.61 6.63 -10.63
N LYS A 195 -16.97 7.46 -11.62
CA LYS A 195 -16.39 7.44 -12.96
C LYS A 195 -14.97 8.00 -13.04
N ASN A 196 -14.55 8.81 -12.07
CA ASN A 196 -13.26 9.50 -12.08
C ASN A 196 -12.18 8.71 -11.33
N LEU A 197 -12.17 7.38 -11.49
CA LEU A 197 -11.18 6.46 -10.95
C LEU A 197 -10.11 6.18 -12.00
N GLU A 198 -8.86 6.49 -11.66
CA GLU A 198 -7.69 6.33 -12.52
C GLU A 198 -6.69 5.36 -11.87
N PHE A 199 -6.19 4.39 -12.64
CA PHE A 199 -5.11 3.48 -12.25
C PHE A 199 -3.85 3.76 -13.06
N GLY A 200 -2.67 3.47 -12.49
CA GLY A 200 -1.39 3.80 -13.11
C GLY A 200 -1.05 5.28 -13.01
N ALA A 201 -1.70 5.99 -12.13
CA ALA A 201 -1.44 7.41 -11.86
C ALA A 201 -0.08 7.62 -11.15
N PRO A 202 0.49 8.84 -11.19
CA PRO A 202 1.75 9.13 -10.51
C PRO A 202 1.64 9.18 -8.99
N VAL A 203 0.43 9.30 -8.45
CA VAL A 203 0.15 9.43 -7.00
C VAL A 203 -1.11 8.65 -6.64
N ASP A 204 -1.23 8.30 -5.35
CA ASP A 204 -2.50 7.84 -4.79
C ASP A 204 -3.17 9.02 -4.10
N ASP A 205 -4.37 9.35 -4.53
CA ASP A 205 -5.17 10.38 -3.88
C ASP A 205 -6.68 10.14 -4.02
N VAL A 206 -7.40 10.77 -3.11
CA VAL A 206 -8.85 10.92 -3.15
C VAL A 206 -9.15 12.39 -3.01
N ALA A 207 -9.78 12.98 -4.01
CA ALA A 207 -10.17 14.38 -4.03
C ALA A 207 -11.69 14.51 -3.96
N PHE A 208 -12.14 15.53 -3.24
CA PHE A 208 -13.54 15.89 -3.09
C PHE A 208 -13.78 17.32 -3.62
N PRO A 209 -14.99 17.63 -4.09
CA PRO A 209 -15.36 19.00 -4.40
C PRO A 209 -15.09 19.93 -3.20
N LEU A 210 -14.65 21.16 -3.45
CA LEU A 210 -14.25 22.10 -2.40
C LEU A 210 -15.32 22.30 -1.32
N ARG A 211 -16.59 22.32 -1.71
CA ARG A 211 -17.73 22.41 -0.78
C ARG A 211 -17.78 21.29 0.27
N ALA A 212 -17.14 20.15 0.04
CA ALA A 212 -17.09 19.08 1.03
C ALA A 212 -16.25 19.44 2.25
N ALA A 213 -15.33 20.41 2.14
CA ALA A 213 -14.49 20.87 3.23
C ALA A 213 -15.28 21.38 4.42
N GLU A 214 -16.40 22.07 4.16
CA GLU A 214 -17.27 22.72 5.14
C GLU A 214 -18.33 21.75 5.72
N ALA A 215 -18.39 20.51 5.22
CA ALA A 215 -19.35 19.55 5.73
C ALA A 215 -19.14 19.29 7.22
N ARG A 216 -20.21 19.46 8.00
CA ARG A 216 -20.18 19.22 9.45
C ARG A 216 -20.12 17.72 9.74
N ILE A 217 -19.35 17.36 10.75
CA ILE A 217 -19.30 16.02 11.31
C ILE A 217 -20.44 15.86 12.32
N LEU A 218 -21.29 14.85 12.12
CA LEU A 218 -22.48 14.62 12.94
C LEU A 218 -22.15 14.27 14.40
N SER A 219 -21.02 13.63 14.61
CA SER A 219 -20.52 13.18 15.92
C SER A 219 -19.46 14.11 16.52
N ALA A 220 -19.37 15.36 16.05
CA ALA A 220 -18.39 16.33 16.53
C ALA A 220 -18.41 16.48 18.06
N ASP A 221 -17.24 16.35 18.69
CA ASP A 221 -17.06 16.50 20.13
C ASP A 221 -15.76 17.27 20.39
N PRO A 222 -15.84 18.59 20.62
CA PRO A 222 -14.65 19.44 20.84
C PRO A 222 -13.83 19.03 22.07
N TYR A 223 -14.46 18.49 23.10
CA TYR A 223 -13.75 18.05 24.31
C TYR A 223 -12.93 16.78 24.04
N LEU A 224 -13.57 15.76 23.48
CA LEU A 224 -12.88 14.53 23.07
C LEU A 224 -11.77 14.84 22.07
N ASN A 225 -12.02 15.71 21.11
CA ASN A 225 -11.03 16.11 20.10
C ASN A 225 -9.79 16.72 20.75
N LYS A 226 -9.96 17.63 21.72
CA LYS A 226 -8.86 18.24 22.46
C LYS A 226 -7.99 17.20 23.19
N LEU A 227 -8.62 16.20 23.83
CA LEU A 227 -7.90 15.11 24.49
C LEU A 227 -7.09 14.26 23.50
N LEU A 228 -7.70 13.89 22.37
CA LEU A 228 -7.06 13.11 21.33
C LEU A 228 -5.87 13.86 20.70
N LEU A 229 -6.01 15.17 20.47
CA LEU A 229 -4.92 16.01 19.94
C LEU A 229 -3.74 16.05 20.92
N ALA A 230 -3.98 16.23 22.21
CA ALA A 230 -2.92 16.22 23.22
C ALA A 230 -2.17 14.87 23.24
N TYR A 231 -2.90 13.76 23.18
CA TYR A 231 -2.31 12.42 23.07
C TYR A 231 -1.49 12.26 21.78
N CYS A 232 -2.01 12.74 20.64
CA CYS A 232 -1.31 12.61 19.35
C CYS A 232 -0.03 13.44 19.29
N GLU A 233 -0.03 14.66 19.84
CA GLU A 233 1.20 15.48 19.89
C GLU A 233 2.29 14.81 20.74
N ASP A 234 1.90 14.27 21.90
CA ASP A 234 2.83 13.52 22.76
C ASP A 234 3.39 12.31 22.03
N ALA A 235 2.53 11.46 21.45
CA ALA A 235 2.93 10.28 20.70
C ALA A 235 3.85 10.61 19.51
N LEU A 236 3.56 11.70 18.78
CA LEU A 236 4.35 12.12 17.63
C LEU A 236 5.74 12.62 18.04
N SER A 237 5.86 13.31 19.17
CA SER A 237 7.14 13.83 19.69
C SER A 237 8.14 12.72 19.97
N HIS A 238 7.67 11.54 20.38
CA HIS A 238 8.49 10.37 20.73
C HIS A 238 8.87 9.51 19.53
N ARG A 239 8.29 9.75 18.33
CA ARG A 239 8.55 8.95 17.14
C ARG A 239 9.74 9.41 16.32
N LYS A 240 10.64 8.47 16.00
CA LYS A 240 11.73 8.67 15.03
C LYS A 240 11.27 8.15 13.66
N ARG A 241 11.46 8.96 12.62
CA ARG A 241 11.19 8.52 11.24
C ARG A 241 12.02 7.29 10.89
N ALA A 242 11.36 6.26 10.38
CA ALA A 242 11.98 5.02 9.95
C ALA A 242 11.56 4.70 8.51
N GLY A 243 12.47 4.09 7.73
CA GLY A 243 12.21 3.61 6.37
C GLY A 243 13.52 3.33 5.64
N THR A 244 13.53 2.38 4.70
CA THR A 244 14.68 2.12 3.84
C THR A 244 14.71 3.11 2.68
N PHE A 245 15.90 3.62 2.33
CA PHE A 245 16.05 4.52 1.19
C PHE A 245 15.76 3.79 -0.13
N ARG A 246 16.10 2.50 -0.21
CA ARG A 246 15.77 1.63 -1.33
C ARG A 246 14.26 1.64 -1.63
N ALA A 247 13.40 1.43 -0.64
CA ALA A 247 11.95 1.44 -0.84
C ALA A 247 11.42 2.80 -1.32
N SER A 248 12.03 3.91 -0.85
CA SER A 248 11.72 5.25 -1.35
C SER A 248 12.07 5.40 -2.84
N VAL A 249 13.20 4.81 -3.27
CA VAL A 249 13.62 4.79 -4.67
C VAL A 249 12.69 3.92 -5.51
N GLU A 250 12.33 2.71 -5.06
CA GLU A 250 11.34 1.83 -5.72
C GLU A 250 10.01 2.55 -5.94
N ASN A 251 9.53 3.27 -4.92
CA ASN A 251 8.28 4.03 -4.99
C ASN A 251 8.34 5.20 -5.99
N ALA A 252 9.50 5.83 -6.13
CA ALA A 252 9.71 6.86 -7.14
C ALA A 252 9.87 6.30 -8.55
N ILE A 253 10.39 5.07 -8.72
CA ILE A 253 10.52 4.37 -10.00
C ILE A 253 9.15 3.90 -10.53
N ALA A 254 8.31 3.31 -9.67
CA ALA A 254 7.10 2.60 -10.07
C ALA A 254 6.17 3.39 -11.04
N PRO A 255 5.80 4.65 -10.75
CA PRO A 255 4.94 5.44 -11.64
C PRO A 255 5.63 5.85 -12.96
N LEU A 256 6.96 5.79 -13.03
CA LEU A 256 7.72 6.17 -14.23
C LEU A 256 7.92 5.01 -15.21
N LEU A 257 7.69 3.76 -14.75
CA LEU A 257 7.91 2.57 -15.58
C LEU A 257 7.08 2.56 -16.87
N PRO A 258 5.73 2.73 -16.85
CA PRO A 258 4.91 2.64 -18.05
C PRO A 258 5.26 3.68 -19.12
N HIS A 259 5.91 4.76 -18.72
CA HIS A 259 6.32 5.85 -19.61
C HIS A 259 7.76 5.71 -20.13
N GLY A 260 8.47 4.64 -19.74
CA GLY A 260 9.89 4.47 -20.07
C GLY A 260 10.82 5.55 -19.47
N LYS A 261 10.32 6.30 -18.47
CA LYS A 261 11.04 7.46 -17.88
C LYS A 261 11.76 7.13 -16.56
N ALA A 262 11.81 5.86 -16.18
CA ALA A 262 12.46 5.40 -14.95
C ALA A 262 14.01 5.44 -15.08
N ASN A 263 14.59 6.63 -15.03
CA ASN A 263 16.03 6.85 -15.02
C ASN A 263 16.48 7.55 -13.74
N VAL A 264 17.78 7.57 -13.51
CA VAL A 264 18.39 8.11 -12.28
C VAL A 264 18.04 9.59 -12.07
N GLU A 265 18.05 10.37 -13.15
CA GLU A 265 17.80 11.83 -13.13
C GLU A 265 16.35 12.14 -12.74
N ALA A 266 15.38 11.41 -13.34
CA ALA A 266 13.98 11.61 -13.06
C ALA A 266 13.63 11.22 -11.61
N VAL A 267 14.17 10.10 -11.14
CA VAL A 267 13.97 9.62 -9.76
C VAL A 267 14.65 10.52 -8.74
N ALA A 268 15.87 10.96 -9.01
CA ALA A 268 16.59 11.90 -8.14
C ALA A 268 15.83 13.23 -7.99
N ARG A 269 15.28 13.76 -9.09
CA ARG A 269 14.44 14.97 -9.09
C ARG A 269 13.18 14.77 -8.24
N GLN A 270 12.50 13.61 -8.39
CA GLN A 270 11.29 13.30 -7.62
C GLN A 270 11.57 13.18 -6.11
N LEU A 271 12.77 12.71 -5.75
CA LEU A 271 13.23 12.62 -4.36
C LEU A 271 13.94 13.90 -3.85
N ALA A 272 13.89 14.99 -4.61
CA ALA A 272 14.51 16.28 -4.31
C ALA A 272 16.01 16.18 -3.96
N MET A 273 16.77 15.38 -4.74
CA MET A 273 18.21 15.20 -4.55
C MET A 273 18.97 15.12 -5.89
N SER A 274 20.30 15.21 -5.82
CA SER A 274 21.14 15.02 -7.01
C SER A 274 21.29 13.52 -7.35
N PRO A 275 21.53 13.14 -8.63
CA PRO A 275 21.85 11.78 -9.03
C PRO A 275 23.04 11.18 -8.26
N ARG A 276 24.05 11.99 -7.97
CA ARG A 276 25.23 11.62 -7.17
C ARG A 276 24.83 11.24 -5.73
N THR A 277 23.94 12.03 -5.12
CA THR A 277 23.45 11.77 -3.75
C THR A 277 22.62 10.49 -3.70
N LEU A 278 21.76 10.27 -4.70
CA LEU A 278 20.97 9.05 -4.85
C LEU A 278 21.89 7.82 -4.96
N ALA A 279 22.85 7.84 -5.87
CA ALA A 279 23.78 6.73 -6.07
C ALA A 279 24.62 6.44 -4.80
N ARG A 280 25.09 7.48 -4.08
CA ARG A 280 25.81 7.31 -2.83
C ARG A 280 24.97 6.63 -1.76
N ARG A 281 23.72 7.08 -1.55
CA ARG A 281 22.81 6.50 -0.54
C ARG A 281 22.45 5.06 -0.83
N LEU A 282 22.19 4.72 -2.10
CA LEU A 282 21.94 3.31 -2.48
C LEU A 282 23.18 2.44 -2.22
N ARG A 283 24.38 2.95 -2.51
CA ARG A 283 25.62 2.21 -2.23
C ARG A 283 25.84 2.02 -0.72
N GLU A 284 25.44 2.97 0.11
CA GLU A 284 25.47 2.84 1.57
C GLU A 284 24.54 1.71 2.05
N GLU A 285 23.43 1.43 1.33
CA GLU A 285 22.55 0.28 1.55
C GLU A 285 22.99 -0.99 0.80
N GLY A 286 24.16 -0.98 0.16
CA GLY A 286 24.73 -2.14 -0.53
C GLY A 286 24.07 -2.48 -1.87
N THR A 287 23.40 -1.52 -2.52
CA THR A 287 22.70 -1.71 -3.79
C THR A 287 23.01 -0.59 -4.80
N SER A 288 22.59 -0.76 -6.04
CA SER A 288 22.64 0.26 -7.08
C SER A 288 21.25 0.61 -7.61
N PHE A 289 21.12 1.73 -8.34
CA PHE A 289 19.86 2.09 -9.00
C PHE A 289 19.42 1.00 -10.01
N SER A 290 20.36 0.43 -10.74
CA SER A 290 20.07 -0.65 -11.69
C SER A 290 19.53 -1.89 -11.00
N ASP A 291 20.12 -2.29 -9.86
CA ASP A 291 19.65 -3.44 -9.07
C ASP A 291 18.24 -3.20 -8.53
N VAL A 292 17.97 -2.00 -8.03
CA VAL A 292 16.64 -1.62 -7.54
C VAL A 292 15.62 -1.64 -8.67
N LEU A 293 15.94 -1.07 -9.83
CA LEU A 293 15.05 -1.04 -11.00
C LEU A 293 14.77 -2.46 -11.53
N GLU A 294 15.81 -3.29 -11.63
CA GLU A 294 15.68 -4.66 -12.09
C GLU A 294 14.89 -5.52 -11.12
N GLY A 295 15.17 -5.42 -9.82
CA GLY A 295 14.41 -6.10 -8.77
C GLY A 295 12.92 -5.74 -8.80
N LEU A 296 12.60 -4.43 -8.86
CA LEU A 296 11.23 -3.95 -8.96
C LEU A 296 10.51 -4.48 -10.21
N ARG A 297 11.17 -4.47 -11.37
CA ARG A 297 10.63 -5.04 -12.62
C ARG A 297 10.33 -6.53 -12.51
N ASN A 298 11.22 -7.29 -11.87
CA ASN A 298 11.03 -8.74 -11.66
C ASN A 298 9.82 -9.00 -10.75
N ASP A 299 9.68 -8.28 -9.65
CA ASP A 299 8.59 -8.45 -8.70
C ASP A 299 7.23 -8.09 -9.35
N LEU A 300 7.18 -6.99 -10.07
CA LEU A 300 6.00 -6.59 -10.83
C LEU A 300 5.66 -7.58 -11.95
N ALA A 301 6.68 -8.10 -12.67
CA ALA A 301 6.47 -9.13 -13.68
C ALA A 301 5.87 -10.40 -13.09
N ALA A 302 6.42 -10.87 -11.97
CA ALA A 302 5.91 -12.04 -11.28
C ALA A 302 4.45 -11.86 -10.86
N ARG A 303 4.07 -10.66 -10.44
CA ARG A 303 2.70 -10.32 -10.07
C ARG A 303 1.77 -10.28 -11.30
N TYR A 304 2.07 -9.46 -12.30
CA TYR A 304 1.21 -9.29 -13.49
C TYR A 304 1.07 -10.57 -14.31
N LEU A 305 2.10 -11.44 -14.35
CA LEU A 305 1.99 -12.76 -14.97
C LEU A 305 1.02 -13.69 -14.23
N GLY A 306 0.75 -13.43 -12.96
CA GLY A 306 -0.27 -14.14 -12.18
C GLY A 306 -1.70 -13.68 -12.45
N GLU A 307 -1.88 -12.47 -12.96
CA GLU A 307 -3.17 -11.88 -13.33
C GLU A 307 -3.57 -12.26 -14.76
N ARG A 308 -4.82 -12.71 -14.96
CA ARG A 308 -5.27 -13.23 -16.27
C ARG A 308 -5.49 -12.14 -17.31
N GLU A 309 -5.79 -10.94 -16.86
CA GLU A 309 -6.28 -9.82 -17.62
C GLU A 309 -5.20 -9.10 -18.41
N PHE A 310 -3.94 -9.12 -17.94
CA PHE A 310 -2.87 -8.46 -18.66
C PHE A 310 -2.26 -9.33 -19.76
N GLY A 311 -2.26 -8.86 -21.00
CA GLY A 311 -1.50 -9.43 -22.11
C GLY A 311 0.01 -9.34 -21.86
N ILE A 312 0.83 -10.25 -22.44
CA ILE A 312 2.28 -10.20 -22.26
C ILE A 312 2.88 -8.90 -22.81
N ALA A 313 2.33 -8.39 -23.92
CA ALA A 313 2.73 -7.08 -24.47
C ALA A 313 2.38 -5.92 -23.52
N GLN A 314 1.22 -5.98 -22.90
CA GLN A 314 0.79 -4.99 -21.93
C GLN A 314 1.69 -5.03 -20.65
N ILE A 315 2.06 -6.22 -20.18
CA ILE A 315 3.01 -6.37 -19.07
C ILE A 315 4.36 -5.76 -19.43
N ALA A 316 4.87 -6.04 -20.65
CA ALA A 316 6.12 -5.44 -21.12
C ALA A 316 6.07 -3.92 -21.06
N TRP A 317 4.97 -3.32 -21.56
CA TRP A 317 4.75 -1.89 -21.52
C TRP A 317 4.67 -1.33 -20.08
N LEU A 318 3.89 -1.99 -19.21
CA LEU A 318 3.77 -1.60 -17.78
C LEU A 318 5.12 -1.61 -17.04
N LEU A 319 6.05 -2.47 -17.47
CA LEU A 319 7.40 -2.57 -16.90
C LEU A 319 8.41 -1.63 -17.59
N GLY A 320 7.96 -0.82 -18.55
CA GLY A 320 8.78 0.14 -19.25
C GLY A 320 9.68 -0.45 -20.31
N TYR A 321 9.30 -1.60 -20.90
CA TYR A 321 9.95 -2.17 -22.07
C TYR A 321 9.23 -1.74 -23.34
N GLN A 322 9.99 -1.25 -24.32
CA GLN A 322 9.42 -0.87 -25.63
C GLN A 322 9.03 -2.10 -26.43
N GLU A 323 9.74 -3.23 -26.26
CA GLU A 323 9.50 -4.47 -26.99
C GLU A 323 9.26 -5.65 -26.04
N THR A 324 8.28 -6.48 -26.42
CA THR A 324 7.97 -7.73 -25.73
C THR A 324 9.13 -8.73 -25.71
N SER A 325 9.95 -8.70 -26.76
CA SER A 325 11.16 -9.51 -26.90
C SER A 325 12.19 -9.20 -25.81
N THR A 326 12.41 -7.94 -25.50
CA THR A 326 13.33 -7.46 -24.47
C THR A 326 12.83 -7.85 -23.08
N PHE A 327 11.52 -7.70 -22.81
CA PHE A 327 10.90 -8.20 -21.59
C PHE A 327 11.06 -9.73 -21.45
N SER A 328 10.84 -10.48 -22.53
CA SER A 328 10.95 -11.94 -22.50
C SER A 328 12.36 -12.40 -22.16
N ARG A 329 13.40 -11.73 -22.70
CA ARG A 329 14.81 -11.99 -22.36
C ARG A 329 15.10 -11.66 -20.89
N ALA A 330 14.62 -10.53 -20.39
CA ALA A 330 14.77 -10.16 -19.00
C ALA A 330 14.09 -11.18 -18.06
N CYS A 331 12.85 -11.56 -18.35
CA CYS A 331 12.10 -12.55 -17.58
C CYS A 331 12.83 -13.91 -17.54
N LYS A 332 13.38 -14.39 -18.68
CA LYS A 332 14.16 -15.61 -18.71
C LYS A 332 15.46 -15.50 -17.91
N ARG A 333 16.11 -14.35 -17.90
CA ARG A 333 17.30 -14.08 -17.06
C ARG A 333 16.98 -14.17 -15.56
N TRP A 334 15.83 -13.61 -15.12
CA TRP A 334 15.43 -13.58 -13.71
C TRP A 334 14.94 -14.92 -13.19
N THR A 335 14.16 -15.65 -14.01
CA THR A 335 13.37 -16.80 -13.54
C THR A 335 13.76 -18.13 -14.20
N GLY A 336 14.64 -18.10 -15.20
CA GLY A 336 14.98 -19.25 -16.04
C GLY A 336 13.90 -19.63 -17.07
N LYS A 337 12.70 -18.97 -17.05
CA LYS A 337 11.54 -19.33 -17.87
C LYS A 337 11.03 -18.15 -18.69
N ALA A 338 10.44 -18.43 -19.85
CA ALA A 338 9.75 -17.40 -20.62
C ALA A 338 8.43 -16.98 -19.95
N PRO A 339 7.95 -15.73 -20.18
CA PRO A 339 6.70 -15.24 -19.59
C PRO A 339 5.48 -16.13 -19.84
N ARG A 340 5.40 -16.75 -21.02
CA ARG A 340 4.34 -17.70 -21.38
C ARG A 340 4.35 -18.95 -20.51
N ASP A 341 5.55 -19.50 -20.28
CA ASP A 341 5.73 -20.72 -19.49
C ASP A 341 5.37 -20.51 -18.02
N ILE A 342 5.75 -19.36 -17.46
CA ILE A 342 5.40 -18.97 -16.09
C ILE A 342 3.87 -18.87 -15.95
N ARG A 343 3.20 -18.26 -16.94
CA ARG A 343 1.74 -18.12 -16.93
C ARG A 343 1.03 -19.48 -17.02
N VAL A 344 1.51 -20.38 -17.87
CA VAL A 344 0.94 -21.73 -18.00
C VAL A 344 1.12 -22.51 -16.70
N ALA A 345 2.31 -22.52 -16.11
CA ALA A 345 2.60 -23.22 -14.86
C ALA A 345 1.68 -22.74 -13.71
N ARG A 346 1.45 -21.41 -13.58
CA ARG A 346 0.53 -20.85 -12.57
C ARG A 346 -0.93 -21.20 -12.83
N ARG A 347 -1.34 -21.33 -14.10
CA ARG A 347 -2.70 -21.77 -14.47
C ARG A 347 -2.95 -23.22 -14.05
N THR A 348 -1.97 -24.09 -14.22
CA THR A 348 -2.06 -25.51 -13.85
C THR A 348 -2.19 -25.68 -12.33
N LEU A 349 -1.39 -24.93 -11.57
CA LEU A 349 -1.48 -24.92 -10.10
C LEU A 349 -2.84 -24.42 -9.58
N LYS A 350 -3.40 -23.34 -10.17
CA LYS A 350 -4.74 -22.83 -9.80
C LYS A 350 -5.88 -23.80 -10.19
N LYS A 351 -5.74 -24.58 -11.27
CA LYS A 351 -6.72 -25.63 -11.63
C LYS A 351 -6.66 -26.84 -10.70
N GLY A 352 -5.47 -27.30 -10.33
CA GLY A 352 -5.29 -28.41 -9.39
C GLY A 352 -5.85 -28.11 -8.00
N ALA A 353 -5.67 -26.89 -7.49
CA ALA A 353 -6.24 -26.44 -6.22
C ALA A 353 -7.79 -26.37 -6.22
N ARG A 354 -8.41 -26.08 -7.39
CA ARG A 354 -9.90 -26.09 -7.53
C ARG A 354 -10.49 -27.49 -7.60
N GLN A 355 -9.77 -28.45 -8.15
CA GLN A 355 -10.25 -29.84 -8.26
C GLN A 355 -10.07 -30.62 -6.96
N GLY A 356 -9.07 -30.27 -6.13
CA GLY A 356 -8.89 -30.87 -4.81
C GLY A 356 -9.92 -30.42 -3.76
N ALA A 357 -10.56 -29.27 -3.95
CA ALA A 357 -11.59 -28.75 -3.04
C ALA A 357 -13.01 -29.29 -3.33
N SER A 358 -13.24 -29.96 -4.49
CA SER A 358 -14.55 -30.50 -4.87
C SER A 358 -14.70 -32.01 -4.65
N SER A 359 -13.69 -32.67 -4.06
CA SER A 359 -13.73 -34.12 -3.79
C SER A 359 -13.64 -34.45 -2.30
N THR A 360 -14.54 -33.88 -1.48
CA THR A 360 -14.83 -34.42 -0.17
C THR A 360 -16.16 -35.17 -0.30
N PRO A 361 -16.19 -36.49 -0.17
CA PRO A 361 -17.47 -37.23 -0.14
C PRO A 361 -18.22 -36.95 1.17
N VAL A 362 -19.55 -36.88 1.05
CA VAL A 362 -20.56 -36.82 2.11
C VAL A 362 -20.43 -37.98 3.07
#